data_123f06b7c7ea456394c047fbbc9cd74a
#
_entry.id   123f06b7c7ea456394c047fbbc9cd74a
#
_cell.length_a   1.000
_cell.length_b   1.000
_cell.length_c   1.000
_cell.angle_alpha   90.00
_cell.angle_beta   90.00
_cell.angle_gamma   90.00
#
_symmetry.space_group_name_H-M   'P 1'
#
loop_
_entity.id
_entity.type
_entity.pdbx_description
1 polymer ?
#
loop_
_entity_poly.entity_id
_entity_poly.type
_entity_poly.pdbx_seq_one_letter_code
_entity_poly.pdbx_strand_id
1 'polypeptide(L)'
;TLEQIPVLTTTWAAWKEAHPDTEVMSTEGGPETDMFERYYANDRNGIHSLNPSDKRLHGKDVVLGLDLKGEAKAYSYTALIEQPLVEETLGRQPIIVLHERSSATAVAFSRIVHGRTLSFKGKSKNPHRRSAEVTASGEGERPNYEPWLIEDTQTGSTWRAVSGECIEGELKGSRLEMLPGMTGFWYAWSRFYPAADLFGTLAESPE
;
A
#
# COMPACT_ATOMS: atom_id res chain seq x y z
N THR A 1 5.50 -19.34 -16.79
CA THR A 1 5.52 -18.26 -15.79
C THR A 1 4.12 -17.68 -15.73
N LEU A 2 3.54 -17.55 -14.55
CA LEU A 2 2.25 -16.88 -14.35
C LEU A 2 2.48 -15.37 -14.41
N GLU A 3 1.57 -14.67 -15.07
CA GLU A 3 1.57 -13.22 -15.06
C GLU A 3 1.03 -12.72 -13.72
N GLN A 4 1.75 -11.77 -13.09
CA GLN A 4 1.26 -11.09 -11.89
C GLN A 4 0.36 -9.93 -12.29
N ILE A 5 -0.84 -9.92 -11.74
CA ILE A 5 -1.75 -8.80 -11.86
C ILE A 5 -1.60 -7.87 -10.64
N PRO A 6 -1.73 -6.55 -10.80
CA PRO A 6 -1.74 -5.62 -9.67
C PRO A 6 -2.88 -5.93 -8.71
N VAL A 7 -2.57 -5.97 -7.42
CA VAL A 7 -3.56 -6.18 -6.34
C VAL A 7 -3.44 -5.02 -5.34
N LEU A 8 -4.57 -4.49 -4.92
CA LEU A 8 -4.65 -3.43 -3.94
C LEU A 8 -5.23 -3.96 -2.62
N THR A 9 -4.49 -3.77 -1.53
CA THR A 9 -4.99 -3.98 -0.18
C THR A 9 -5.39 -2.63 0.40
N THR A 10 -6.67 -2.47 0.73
CA THR A 10 -7.22 -1.20 1.20
C THR A 10 -8.35 -1.41 2.21
N THR A 11 -8.84 -0.34 2.83
CA THR A 11 -10.02 -0.42 3.69
C THR A 11 -11.31 -0.48 2.85
N TRP A 12 -12.35 -1.08 3.42
CA TRP A 12 -13.67 -1.11 2.78
C TRP A 12 -14.20 0.30 2.45
N ALA A 13 -13.96 1.27 3.33
CA ALA A 13 -14.39 2.65 3.11
C ALA A 13 -13.76 3.27 1.86
N ALA A 14 -12.44 3.09 1.69
CA ALA A 14 -11.73 3.58 0.51
C ALA A 14 -12.13 2.83 -0.77
N TRP A 15 -12.31 1.52 -0.67
CA TRP A 15 -12.78 0.71 -1.79
C TRP A 15 -14.17 1.15 -2.27
N LYS A 16 -15.11 1.32 -1.33
CA LYS A 16 -16.49 1.71 -1.64
C LYS A 16 -16.58 3.11 -2.25
N GLU A 17 -15.71 4.03 -1.86
CA GLU A 17 -15.66 5.36 -2.47
C GLU A 17 -15.19 5.30 -3.92
N ALA A 18 -14.18 4.47 -4.22
CA ALA A 18 -13.68 4.27 -5.57
C ALA A 18 -14.60 3.41 -6.44
N HIS A 19 -15.36 2.50 -5.83
CA HIS A 19 -16.20 1.50 -6.49
C HIS A 19 -17.57 1.39 -5.79
N PRO A 20 -18.45 2.40 -5.93
CA PRO A 20 -19.71 2.50 -5.17
C PRO A 20 -20.69 1.36 -5.47
N ASP A 21 -20.61 0.78 -6.65
CA ASP A 21 -21.50 -0.30 -7.11
C ASP A 21 -20.99 -1.71 -6.72
N THR A 22 -19.95 -1.80 -5.87
CA THR A 22 -19.41 -3.09 -5.42
C THR A 22 -20.44 -3.84 -4.57
N GLU A 23 -20.76 -5.05 -4.97
CA GLU A 23 -21.53 -5.99 -4.20
C GLU A 23 -20.63 -6.77 -3.23
N VAL A 24 -21.13 -7.04 -2.03
CA VAL A 24 -20.44 -7.80 -0.99
C VAL A 24 -21.20 -9.08 -0.74
N MET A 25 -20.50 -10.20 -0.71
CA MET A 25 -21.11 -11.47 -0.35
C MET A 25 -21.65 -11.43 1.09
N SER A 26 -22.89 -11.89 1.28
CA SER A 26 -23.49 -11.99 2.61
C SER A 26 -22.67 -12.94 3.49
N THR A 27 -22.50 -12.55 4.75
CA THR A 27 -21.93 -13.42 5.79
C THR A 27 -23.00 -14.19 6.57
N GLU A 28 -24.27 -14.11 6.16
CA GLU A 28 -25.36 -14.83 6.79
C GLU A 28 -25.10 -16.34 6.79
N GLY A 29 -25.11 -16.95 7.98
CA GLY A 29 -24.74 -18.36 8.15
C GLY A 29 -23.24 -18.67 8.12
N GLY A 30 -22.39 -17.65 8.04
CA GLY A 30 -20.94 -17.79 8.19
C GLY A 30 -20.49 -17.96 9.65
N PRO A 31 -19.20 -18.26 9.90
CA PRO A 31 -18.69 -18.41 11.25
C PRO A 31 -18.82 -17.08 12.04
N GLU A 32 -19.31 -17.17 13.28
CA GLU A 32 -19.46 -16.00 14.17
C GLU A 32 -18.13 -15.44 14.67
N THR A 33 -17.02 -16.19 14.52
CA THR A 33 -15.71 -15.80 15.03
C THR A 33 -14.69 -15.74 13.92
N ASP A 34 -13.83 -14.71 13.94
CA ASP A 34 -12.66 -14.65 13.08
C ASP A 34 -11.63 -15.71 13.49
N MET A 35 -11.47 -16.74 12.67
CA MET A 35 -10.49 -17.82 12.89
C MET A 35 -9.03 -17.31 12.89
N PHE A 36 -8.80 -16.14 12.34
CA PHE A 36 -7.47 -15.54 12.22
C PHE A 36 -7.15 -14.54 13.33
N GLU A 37 -8.09 -14.18 14.21
CA GLU A 37 -7.86 -13.25 15.31
C GLU A 37 -6.63 -13.63 16.14
N ARG A 38 -6.54 -14.92 16.55
CA ARG A 38 -5.38 -15.43 17.30
C ARG A 38 -4.08 -15.38 16.52
N TYR A 39 -4.16 -15.53 15.19
CA TYR A 39 -2.99 -15.46 14.33
C TYR A 39 -2.44 -14.03 14.26
N TYR A 40 -3.31 -13.03 14.17
CA TYR A 40 -2.88 -11.63 14.17
C TYR A 40 -2.45 -11.13 15.56
N ALA A 41 -3.01 -11.69 16.61
CA ALA A 41 -2.70 -11.31 18.00
C ALA A 41 -1.40 -11.88 18.59
N ASN A 42 -0.66 -12.70 17.84
CA ASN A 42 0.59 -13.31 18.30
C ASN A 42 1.74 -13.11 17.31
N ASP A 43 2.99 -13.29 17.77
CA ASP A 43 4.20 -13.08 16.96
C ASP A 43 4.63 -14.30 16.13
N ARG A 44 3.79 -15.34 16.02
CA ARG A 44 4.12 -16.53 15.23
C ARG A 44 4.08 -16.23 13.75
N ASN A 45 5.13 -16.57 13.04
CA ASN A 45 5.27 -16.39 11.60
C ASN A 45 4.68 -17.58 10.85
N GLY A 46 3.47 -17.45 10.35
CA GLY A 46 2.75 -18.50 9.67
C GLY A 46 2.26 -19.62 10.61
N ILE A 47 1.54 -20.58 10.06
CA ILE A 47 0.92 -21.69 10.80
C ILE A 47 1.96 -22.55 11.51
N HIS A 48 3.15 -22.69 10.93
CA HIS A 48 4.23 -23.54 11.45
C HIS A 48 5.28 -22.78 12.24
N SER A 49 5.00 -21.56 12.70
CA SER A 49 5.94 -20.73 13.49
C SER A 49 7.32 -20.58 12.82
N LEU A 50 7.32 -20.31 11.53
CA LEU A 50 8.54 -20.15 10.74
C LEU A 50 9.34 -18.94 11.24
N ASN A 51 10.60 -19.15 11.62
CA ASN A 51 11.48 -18.04 11.89
C ASN A 51 11.73 -17.24 10.60
N PRO A 52 11.69 -15.91 10.64
CA PRO A 52 12.08 -15.11 9.49
C PRO A 52 13.55 -15.42 9.18
N SER A 53 13.86 -15.67 7.91
CA SER A 53 15.25 -15.84 7.46
C SER A 53 16.02 -14.52 7.50
N ASP A 54 15.30 -13.42 7.50
CA ASP A 54 15.81 -12.05 7.48
C ASP A 54 15.31 -11.27 8.69
N LYS A 55 16.25 -10.67 9.43
CA LYS A 55 16.00 -9.98 10.69
C LYS A 55 15.93 -8.45 10.57
N ARG A 56 16.00 -7.93 9.33
CA ARG A 56 15.90 -6.47 9.10
C ARG A 56 14.58 -5.87 9.57
N LEU A 57 13.51 -6.68 9.62
CA LEU A 57 12.20 -6.31 10.18
C LEU A 57 11.67 -7.46 11.05
N HIS A 58 10.66 -7.16 11.88
CA HIS A 58 9.89 -8.21 12.55
C HIS A 58 9.10 -9.04 11.54
N GLY A 59 8.92 -10.32 11.82
CA GLY A 59 8.32 -11.23 10.86
C GLY A 59 6.93 -10.81 10.36
N LYS A 60 6.11 -10.19 11.20
CA LYS A 60 4.77 -9.72 10.85
C LYS A 60 4.69 -8.24 10.48
N ASP A 61 5.83 -7.56 10.33
CA ASP A 61 5.80 -6.22 9.75
C ASP A 61 5.25 -6.29 8.32
N VAL A 62 4.34 -5.38 8.03
CA VAL A 62 3.70 -5.30 6.72
C VAL A 62 4.62 -4.58 5.76
N VAL A 63 4.77 -5.13 4.58
CA VAL A 63 5.53 -4.55 3.49
C VAL A 63 4.71 -4.54 2.19
N LEU A 64 4.96 -3.56 1.34
CA LEU A 64 4.65 -3.63 -0.08
C LEU A 64 5.89 -4.16 -0.79
N GLY A 65 5.82 -5.34 -1.38
CA GLY A 65 6.90 -5.93 -2.16
C GLY A 65 6.68 -5.73 -3.66
N LEU A 66 7.73 -5.36 -4.36
CA LEU A 66 7.77 -5.25 -5.82
C LEU A 66 8.89 -6.12 -6.37
N ASP A 67 8.63 -6.82 -7.47
CA ASP A 67 9.64 -7.44 -8.32
C ASP A 67 9.46 -6.93 -9.75
N LEU A 68 10.36 -6.07 -10.19
CA LEU A 68 10.34 -5.50 -11.53
C LEU A 68 11.58 -5.96 -12.30
N LYS A 69 11.37 -6.83 -13.27
CA LYS A 69 12.46 -7.36 -14.14
C LYS A 69 13.60 -8.03 -13.37
N GLY A 70 13.26 -8.70 -12.26
CA GLY A 70 14.23 -9.40 -11.43
C GLY A 70 14.93 -8.52 -10.38
N GLU A 71 14.60 -7.25 -10.29
CA GLU A 71 15.00 -6.37 -9.18
C GLU A 71 13.85 -6.33 -8.15
N ALA A 72 14.07 -7.00 -7.02
CA ALA A 72 13.09 -7.09 -5.96
C ALA A 72 13.38 -6.09 -4.84
N LYS A 73 12.35 -5.36 -4.39
CA LYS A 73 12.44 -4.42 -3.27
C LYS A 73 11.16 -4.43 -2.44
N ALA A 74 11.32 -4.38 -1.13
CA ALA A 74 10.23 -4.24 -0.18
C ALA A 74 10.20 -2.81 0.40
N TYR A 75 9.01 -2.30 0.63
CA TYR A 75 8.76 -1.00 1.27
C TYR A 75 8.03 -1.24 2.57
N SER A 76 8.71 -1.03 3.69
CA SER A 76 8.11 -1.16 5.01
C SER A 76 6.99 -0.13 5.22
N TYR A 77 5.82 -0.57 5.67
CA TYR A 77 4.73 0.35 5.99
C TYR A 77 5.12 1.34 7.08
N THR A 78 5.94 0.92 8.05
CA THR A 78 6.45 1.81 9.08
C THR A 78 7.25 2.97 8.49
N ALA A 79 8.14 2.66 7.54
CA ALA A 79 8.90 3.71 6.85
C ALA A 79 8.02 4.57 5.93
N LEU A 80 7.05 3.96 5.26
CA LEU A 80 6.10 4.69 4.40
C LEU A 80 5.14 5.58 5.19
N ILE A 81 4.90 5.32 6.48
CA ILE A 81 4.18 6.26 7.36
C ILE A 81 4.97 7.56 7.51
N GLU A 82 6.28 7.49 7.63
CA GLU A 82 7.15 8.67 7.76
C GLU A 82 7.40 9.36 6.41
N GLN A 83 7.61 8.57 5.36
CA GLN A 83 7.82 9.05 4.00
C GLN A 83 6.79 8.46 3.04
N PRO A 84 5.57 9.02 2.98
CA PRO A 84 4.44 8.42 2.26
C PRO A 84 4.51 8.54 0.73
N LEU A 85 5.48 9.26 0.19
CA LEU A 85 5.74 9.43 -1.23
C LEU A 85 7.22 9.16 -1.48
N VAL A 86 7.50 8.09 -2.24
CA VAL A 86 8.86 7.69 -2.60
C VAL A 86 8.96 7.57 -4.11
N GLU A 87 9.85 8.35 -4.71
CA GLU A 87 10.19 8.27 -6.12
C GLU A 87 11.56 7.66 -6.30
N GLU A 88 11.63 6.64 -7.14
CA GLU A 88 12.90 6.00 -7.47
C GLU A 88 12.84 5.29 -8.83
N THR A 89 13.89 4.55 -9.15
CA THR A 89 13.96 3.66 -10.30
C THR A 89 14.15 2.24 -9.80
N LEU A 90 13.29 1.31 -10.22
CA LEU A 90 13.39 -0.11 -9.92
C LEU A 90 13.21 -0.89 -11.23
N GLY A 91 14.06 -1.88 -11.51
CA GLY A 91 14.03 -2.63 -12.76
C GLY A 91 14.16 -1.75 -14.01
N ARG A 92 14.93 -0.65 -13.93
CA ARG A 92 15.07 0.40 -14.95
C ARG A 92 13.78 1.15 -15.27
N GLN A 93 12.79 1.07 -14.42
CA GLN A 93 11.50 1.76 -14.57
C GLN A 93 11.38 2.86 -13.51
N PRO A 94 11.11 4.12 -13.91
CA PRO A 94 10.77 5.18 -12.95
C PRO A 94 9.44 4.84 -12.28
N ILE A 95 9.46 4.75 -10.95
CA ILE A 95 8.30 4.39 -10.14
C ILE A 95 8.02 5.42 -9.07
N ILE A 96 6.78 5.44 -8.60
CA ILE A 96 6.38 6.12 -7.38
C ILE A 96 5.68 5.11 -6.48
N VAL A 97 6.09 5.07 -5.22
CA VAL A 97 5.40 4.32 -4.16
C VAL A 97 4.69 5.32 -3.26
N LEU A 98 3.42 5.10 -3.04
CA LEU A 98 2.54 5.96 -2.28
C LEU A 98 1.91 5.19 -1.12
N HIS A 99 1.85 5.81 0.04
CA HIS A 99 1.15 5.27 1.21
C HIS A 99 0.12 6.24 1.74
N GLU A 100 -1.15 5.90 1.55
CA GLU A 100 -2.25 6.68 2.10
C GLU A 100 -2.61 6.21 3.51
N ARG A 101 -2.43 7.09 4.48
CA ARG A 101 -2.58 6.76 5.90
C ARG A 101 -4.01 6.45 6.31
N SER A 102 -5.02 7.12 5.70
CA SER A 102 -6.44 6.95 6.05
C SER A 102 -6.97 5.57 5.71
N SER A 103 -6.51 4.99 4.62
CA SER A 103 -6.88 3.65 4.15
C SER A 103 -5.83 2.58 4.45
N ALA A 104 -4.67 2.96 5.03
CA ALA A 104 -3.50 2.11 5.20
C ALA A 104 -3.10 1.38 3.90
N THR A 105 -3.22 2.08 2.78
CA THR A 105 -2.98 1.54 1.45
C THR A 105 -1.60 1.94 0.97
N ALA A 106 -0.77 0.96 0.63
CA ALA A 106 0.45 1.19 -0.14
C ALA A 106 0.26 0.69 -1.56
N VAL A 107 0.68 1.49 -2.54
CA VAL A 107 0.55 1.20 -3.96
C VAL A 107 1.75 1.74 -4.72
N ALA A 108 2.12 1.06 -5.79
CA ALA A 108 3.18 1.52 -6.68
C ALA A 108 2.66 1.76 -8.09
N PHE A 109 3.14 2.84 -8.71
CA PHE A 109 2.80 3.18 -10.08
C PHE A 109 4.06 3.47 -10.92
N SER A 110 3.95 3.24 -12.22
CA SER A 110 4.87 3.82 -13.19
C SER A 110 4.70 5.34 -13.22
N ARG A 111 5.82 6.06 -13.23
CA ARG A 111 5.79 7.53 -13.42
C ARG A 111 5.75 7.95 -14.89
N ILE A 112 5.66 7.01 -15.83
CA ILE A 112 5.62 7.29 -17.25
C ILE A 112 4.17 7.48 -17.68
N VAL A 113 3.83 8.69 -18.12
CA VAL A 113 2.50 9.04 -18.65
C VAL A 113 2.69 9.69 -20.03
N HIS A 114 2.07 9.13 -21.04
CA HIS A 114 2.20 9.60 -22.44
C HIS A 114 3.66 9.80 -22.89
N GLY A 115 4.56 8.88 -22.47
CA GLY A 115 5.99 8.93 -22.82
C GLY A 115 6.81 9.96 -22.03
N ARG A 116 6.22 10.68 -21.07
CA ARG A 116 6.90 11.62 -20.16
C ARG A 116 7.05 10.98 -18.78
N THR A 117 8.21 11.15 -18.17
CA THR A 117 8.41 10.80 -16.75
C THR A 117 7.96 11.96 -15.89
N LEU A 118 6.97 11.72 -15.02
CA LEU A 118 6.45 12.71 -14.09
C LEU A 118 7.14 12.60 -12.72
N SER A 119 7.19 13.71 -11.99
CA SER A 119 7.58 13.78 -10.58
C SER A 119 6.44 14.39 -9.78
N PHE A 120 6.26 13.91 -8.55
CA PHE A 120 5.08 14.21 -7.76
C PHE A 120 5.41 14.83 -6.41
N LYS A 121 4.49 15.60 -5.88
CA LYS A 121 4.50 16.11 -4.50
C LYS A 121 3.10 15.97 -3.90
N GLY A 122 3.01 15.98 -2.57
CA GLY A 122 1.72 16.04 -1.89
C GLY A 122 1.01 17.36 -2.20
N LYS A 123 -0.24 17.31 -2.62
CA LYS A 123 -1.09 18.51 -2.84
C LYS A 123 -1.98 18.77 -1.62
N SER A 124 -2.54 17.73 -1.02
CA SER A 124 -3.28 17.81 0.24
C SER A 124 -2.47 17.18 1.38
N LYS A 125 -2.93 17.38 2.63
CA LYS A 125 -2.41 16.57 3.73
C LYS A 125 -2.77 15.11 3.47
N ASN A 126 -1.82 14.21 3.68
CA ASN A 126 -2.11 12.77 3.70
C ASN A 126 -2.92 12.48 4.97
N PRO A 127 -4.24 12.22 4.86
CA PRO A 127 -5.10 12.18 6.02
C PRO A 127 -4.73 10.99 6.93
N HIS A 128 -4.66 11.23 8.23
CA HIS A 128 -4.52 10.15 9.20
C HIS A 128 -5.82 9.36 9.29
N ARG A 129 -5.73 8.04 9.45
CA ARG A 129 -6.87 7.23 9.81
C ARG A 129 -7.42 7.76 11.14
N ARG A 130 -8.61 8.35 11.12
CA ARG A 130 -9.32 8.64 12.35
C ARG A 130 -9.67 7.30 12.99
N SER A 131 -9.25 7.10 14.24
CA SER A 131 -9.76 5.99 15.04
C SER A 131 -11.28 6.17 15.08
N ALA A 132 -12.02 5.26 14.44
CA ALA A 132 -13.42 5.20 14.71
C ALA A 132 -13.54 4.83 16.19
N GLU A 133 -14.11 5.69 17.01
CA GLU A 133 -14.66 5.27 18.30
C GLU A 133 -15.80 4.30 17.95
N VAL A 134 -15.45 3.01 17.92
CA VAL A 134 -16.45 1.96 17.82
C VAL A 134 -17.14 1.96 19.16
N THR A 135 -18.28 2.66 19.25
CA THR A 135 -19.18 2.48 20.36
C THR A 135 -19.64 1.01 20.38
N ALA A 136 -19.80 0.44 21.57
CA ALA A 136 -20.21 -0.96 21.74
C ALA A 136 -21.53 -1.34 21.05
N SER A 137 -22.28 -0.37 20.56
CA SER A 137 -23.54 -0.52 19.79
C SER A 137 -23.31 -0.63 18.27
N GLY A 138 -22.09 -0.47 17.76
CA GLY A 138 -21.83 -0.47 16.32
C GLY A 138 -22.36 0.76 15.56
N GLU A 139 -22.98 1.72 16.26
CA GLU A 139 -23.55 2.95 15.73
C GLU A 139 -22.59 4.13 15.91
N GLY A 140 -21.40 4.06 15.35
CA GLY A 140 -20.50 5.21 15.25
C GLY A 140 -20.60 5.84 13.86
N GLU A 141 -20.52 7.19 13.77
CA GLU A 141 -20.30 7.84 12.48
C GLU A 141 -19.07 7.19 11.82
N ARG A 142 -19.28 6.54 10.69
CA ARG A 142 -18.18 5.96 9.92
C ARG A 142 -17.30 7.13 9.49
N PRO A 143 -16.00 7.12 9.80
CA PRO A 143 -15.14 8.20 9.38
C PRO A 143 -15.22 8.31 7.86
N ASN A 144 -15.59 9.51 7.36
CA ASN A 144 -15.56 9.77 5.94
C ASN A 144 -14.14 9.53 5.45
N TYR A 145 -14.00 8.68 4.45
CA TYR A 145 -12.72 8.51 3.77
C TYR A 145 -12.43 9.78 2.97
N GLU A 146 -11.26 10.36 3.19
CA GLU A 146 -10.74 11.50 2.43
C GLU A 146 -9.56 11.01 1.58
N PRO A 147 -9.68 11.02 0.23
CA PRO A 147 -8.58 10.62 -0.63
C PRO A 147 -7.41 11.58 -0.53
N TRP A 148 -6.20 11.03 -0.45
CA TRP A 148 -5.01 11.83 -0.55
C TRP A 148 -4.76 12.29 -2.00
N LEU A 149 -4.53 13.60 -2.18
CA LEU A 149 -4.25 14.19 -3.47
C LEU A 149 -2.76 14.52 -3.60
N ILE A 150 -2.21 14.19 -4.75
CA ILE A 150 -0.86 14.53 -5.18
C ILE A 150 -0.91 15.36 -6.46
N GLU A 151 0.17 16.07 -6.76
CA GLU A 151 0.30 16.93 -7.94
C GLU A 151 1.59 16.59 -8.68
N ASP A 152 1.54 16.43 -10.02
CA ASP A 152 2.76 16.32 -10.78
C ASP A 152 3.40 17.70 -11.00
N THR A 153 4.73 17.74 -11.01
CA THR A 153 5.48 19.00 -11.09
C THR A 153 5.66 19.51 -12.53
N GLN A 154 5.40 18.69 -13.52
CA GLN A 154 5.59 19.03 -14.93
C GLN A 154 4.38 19.78 -15.51
N THR A 155 3.17 19.36 -15.13
CA THR A 155 1.94 19.96 -15.66
C THR A 155 1.07 20.63 -14.58
N GLY A 156 1.36 20.37 -13.29
CA GLY A 156 0.53 20.82 -12.18
C GLY A 156 -0.82 20.11 -12.10
N SER A 157 -0.98 18.96 -12.79
CA SER A 157 -2.21 18.19 -12.73
C SER A 157 -2.35 17.49 -11.39
N THR A 158 -3.61 17.29 -10.96
CA THR A 158 -3.96 16.71 -9.66
C THR A 158 -4.40 15.26 -9.83
N TRP A 159 -3.88 14.39 -8.96
CA TRP A 159 -4.08 12.96 -9.01
C TRP A 159 -4.56 12.42 -7.67
N ARG A 160 -5.39 11.37 -7.69
CA ARG A 160 -5.73 10.58 -6.50
C ARG A 160 -4.61 9.58 -6.23
N ALA A 161 -4.03 9.62 -5.05
CA ALA A 161 -2.85 8.83 -4.70
C ALA A 161 -3.08 7.30 -4.79
N VAL A 162 -4.26 6.81 -4.41
CA VAL A 162 -4.53 5.36 -4.37
C VAL A 162 -4.98 4.81 -5.72
N SER A 163 -5.83 5.55 -6.44
CA SER A 163 -6.34 5.08 -7.74
C SER A 163 -5.44 5.42 -8.92
N GLY A 164 -4.50 6.35 -8.75
CA GLY A 164 -3.66 6.85 -9.84
C GLY A 164 -4.41 7.67 -10.88
N GLU A 165 -5.65 8.08 -10.62
CA GLU A 165 -6.47 8.84 -11.55
C GLU A 165 -6.14 10.33 -11.52
N CYS A 166 -5.94 10.93 -12.69
CA CYS A 166 -5.82 12.38 -12.84
C CYS A 166 -7.20 13.02 -12.88
N ILE A 167 -7.52 13.83 -11.86
CA ILE A 167 -8.85 14.43 -11.69
C ILE A 167 -8.93 15.89 -12.15
N GLU A 168 -7.79 16.56 -12.29
CA GLU A 168 -7.73 17.99 -12.64
C GLU A 168 -6.42 18.30 -13.39
N GLY A 169 -6.45 19.32 -14.24
CA GLY A 169 -5.29 19.84 -14.96
C GLY A 169 -5.16 19.34 -16.40
N GLU A 170 -3.97 19.53 -17.00
CA GLU A 170 -3.67 19.17 -18.41
C GLU A 170 -3.90 17.68 -18.68
N LEU A 171 -3.54 16.83 -17.70
CA LEU A 171 -3.61 15.37 -17.84
C LEU A 171 -4.92 14.76 -17.33
N LYS A 172 -5.96 15.57 -17.09
CA LYS A 172 -7.24 15.08 -16.59
C LYS A 172 -7.78 13.92 -17.43
N GLY A 173 -8.22 12.85 -16.74
CA GLY A 173 -8.72 11.61 -17.35
C GLY A 173 -7.62 10.57 -17.63
N SER A 174 -6.33 10.94 -17.52
CA SER A 174 -5.23 9.98 -17.56
C SER A 174 -5.18 9.17 -16.27
N ARG A 175 -4.53 8.00 -16.32
CA ARG A 175 -4.31 7.14 -15.14
C ARG A 175 -2.87 6.66 -15.12
N LEU A 176 -2.28 6.66 -13.94
CA LEU A 176 -0.99 6.01 -13.71
C LEU A 176 -1.14 4.49 -13.88
N GLU A 177 -0.18 3.86 -14.52
CA GLU A 177 -0.11 2.41 -14.62
C GLU A 177 0.26 1.83 -13.25
N MET A 178 -0.65 1.05 -12.65
CA MET A 178 -0.38 0.35 -11.39
C MET A 178 0.57 -0.81 -11.65
N LEU A 179 1.62 -0.88 -10.82
CA LEU A 179 2.61 -1.94 -10.90
C LEU A 179 2.19 -3.15 -10.05
N PRO A 180 2.61 -4.37 -10.43
CA PRO A 180 2.27 -5.58 -9.69
C PRO A 180 3.02 -5.62 -8.35
N GLY A 181 2.40 -5.04 -7.34
CA GLY A 181 2.87 -5.07 -5.95
C GLY A 181 2.08 -6.07 -5.11
N MET A 182 2.72 -6.63 -4.10
CA MET A 182 2.09 -7.54 -3.15
C MET A 182 2.26 -6.99 -1.72
N THR A 183 1.14 -6.72 -1.07
CA THR A 183 1.13 -6.41 0.37
C THR A 183 1.13 -7.72 1.14
N GLY A 184 2.06 -7.84 2.10
CA GLY A 184 2.16 -9.05 2.91
C GLY A 184 3.09 -8.87 4.10
N PHE A 185 3.28 -9.94 4.86
CA PHE A 185 4.20 -9.93 5.98
C PHE A 185 5.65 -10.16 5.54
N TRP A 186 6.57 -9.49 6.23
CA TRP A 186 8.01 -9.57 5.97
C TRP A 186 8.54 -11.02 5.97
N TYR A 187 8.10 -11.85 6.92
CA TYR A 187 8.56 -13.25 6.97
C TYR A 187 8.23 -14.03 5.69
N ALA A 188 7.11 -13.70 5.03
CA ALA A 188 6.72 -14.33 3.77
C ALA A 188 7.51 -13.75 2.60
N TRP A 189 7.53 -12.43 2.47
CA TRP A 189 8.25 -11.75 1.39
C TRP A 189 9.74 -12.10 1.35
N SER A 190 10.44 -11.98 2.48
CA SER A 190 11.89 -12.24 2.57
C SER A 190 12.30 -13.68 2.28
N ARG A 191 11.37 -14.64 2.34
CA ARG A 191 11.63 -16.02 1.92
C ARG A 191 11.60 -16.21 0.42
N PHE A 192 10.70 -15.50 -0.28
CA PHE A 192 10.66 -15.55 -1.74
C PHE A 192 11.76 -14.70 -2.37
N TYR A 193 12.13 -13.62 -1.72
CA TYR A 193 13.10 -12.63 -2.20
C TYR A 193 14.19 -12.35 -1.15
N PRO A 194 15.08 -13.33 -0.84
CA PRO A 194 16.07 -13.19 0.24
C PRO A 194 17.12 -12.11 -0.04
N ALA A 195 17.34 -11.75 -1.31
CA ALA A 195 18.28 -10.71 -1.73
C ALA A 195 17.57 -9.37 -2.03
N ALA A 196 16.27 -9.24 -1.72
CA ALA A 196 15.54 -8.01 -1.98
C ALA A 196 16.09 -6.83 -1.16
N ASP A 197 16.15 -5.68 -1.79
CA ASP A 197 16.35 -4.42 -1.09
C ASP A 197 15.18 -4.09 -0.17
N LEU A 198 15.45 -3.30 0.85
CA LEU A 198 14.43 -2.86 1.81
C LEU A 198 14.48 -1.33 1.98
N PHE A 199 13.36 -0.68 1.67
CA PHE A 199 13.15 0.71 2.03
C PHE A 199 12.70 0.80 3.49
N GLY A 200 13.43 1.58 4.28
CA GLY A 200 13.14 1.78 5.70
C GLY A 200 13.85 0.80 6.64
N THR A 201 15.03 0.34 6.26
CA THR A 201 15.97 -0.18 7.27
C THR A 201 16.24 0.92 8.28
N LEU A 202 15.92 0.64 9.55
CA LEU A 202 16.43 1.47 10.64
C LEU A 202 17.95 1.49 10.46
N ALA A 203 18.54 2.68 10.26
CA ALA A 203 19.98 2.81 10.36
C ALA A 203 20.37 2.16 11.69
N GLU A 204 21.27 1.19 11.64
CA GLU A 204 21.82 0.59 12.86
C GLU A 204 22.25 1.75 13.75
N SER A 205 21.61 1.87 14.92
CA SER A 205 22.08 2.81 15.92
C SER A 205 23.52 2.41 16.22
N PRO A 206 24.51 3.30 16.05
CA PRO A 206 25.88 2.97 16.42
C PRO A 206 25.89 2.64 17.92
N GLU A 207 26.42 1.45 18.27
CA GLU A 207 26.69 1.03 19.64
C GLU A 207 27.62 2.01 20.37
#